data_142f6dcee98bf89cd6bbb91d766e7ef7
#
_entry.id   142f6dcee98bf89cd6bbb91d766e7ef7
#
_cell.length_a   1.000
_cell.length_b   1.000
_cell.length_c   1.000
_cell.angle_alpha   90.00
_cell.angle_beta   90.00
_cell.angle_gamma   90.00
#
_symmetry.space_group_name_H-M   'P 1'
#
loop_
_entity.id
_entity.type
_entity.pdbx_description
1 polymer ?
#
loop_
_entity_poly.entity_id
_entity_poly.type
_entity_poly.pdbx_seq_one_letter_code
_entity_poly.pdbx_strand_id
1 'polypeptide(L)'
;MAERAALITGASGGIGLAIAEVLAEEGHALTLSARRPEKLEEAVAGLRDAGHEVQTVPANVADEEELKAVFTAHEERYGRLDVLVNNAGVGIGAPMHEVETKFLDMQLAVNLRSIILGTREGLPLLRKAGAEHRKAMIINTASIAGKSGQPWLAIYGATKAAVINYSVATEREVGGEGIACTALAPAFVDTAMTDFVKGSVPAEEMIRPSDIGEAVRYLVRTSPNCHIPEIVFTRPGEAIGAP
;
A
#
# COMPACT_ATOMS: atom_id res chain seq x y z
N MET A 1 -3.17 -25.44 4.19
CA MET A 1 -3.47 -24.00 4.30
C MET A 1 -2.13 -23.29 4.41
N ALA A 2 -1.98 -22.13 3.82
CA ALA A 2 -0.75 -21.33 3.92
C ALA A 2 -0.48 -21.00 5.40
N GLU A 3 0.80 -21.04 5.83
CA GLU A 3 1.17 -20.66 7.20
C GLU A 3 0.97 -19.16 7.45
N ARG A 4 1.15 -18.34 6.41
CA ARG A 4 0.92 -16.88 6.41
C ARG A 4 0.32 -16.44 5.09
N ALA A 5 -0.49 -15.38 5.11
CA ALA A 5 -1.10 -14.83 3.92
C ALA A 5 -1.07 -13.30 3.93
N ALA A 6 -0.91 -12.71 2.75
CA ALA A 6 -0.91 -11.27 2.56
C ALA A 6 -1.86 -10.85 1.42
N LEU A 7 -2.48 -9.67 1.57
CA LEU A 7 -3.30 -9.05 0.56
C LEU A 7 -2.74 -7.68 0.18
N ILE A 8 -2.48 -7.46 -1.11
CA ILE A 8 -1.89 -6.23 -1.63
C ILE A 8 -2.80 -5.62 -2.70
N THR A 9 -3.21 -4.37 -2.51
CA THR A 9 -3.93 -3.60 -3.53
C THR A 9 -2.95 -2.77 -4.38
N GLY A 10 -3.29 -2.54 -5.65
CA GLY A 10 -2.41 -1.82 -6.58
C GLY A 10 -1.16 -2.60 -6.97
N ALA A 11 -1.26 -3.93 -7.06
CA ALA A 11 -0.13 -4.84 -7.22
C ALA A 11 0.28 -5.13 -8.68
N SER A 12 -0.27 -4.42 -9.68
CA SER A 12 0.08 -4.64 -11.09
C SER A 12 1.39 -3.95 -11.54
N GLY A 13 2.24 -3.55 -10.61
CA GLY A 13 3.54 -2.92 -10.87
C GLY A 13 4.00 -1.99 -9.75
N GLY A 14 5.17 -1.40 -9.93
CA GLY A 14 5.74 -0.41 -9.01
C GLY A 14 5.87 -0.91 -7.58
N ILE A 15 5.52 -0.07 -6.61
CA ILE A 15 5.65 -0.36 -5.17
C ILE A 15 4.88 -1.62 -4.78
N GLY A 16 3.62 -1.77 -5.26
CA GLY A 16 2.78 -2.90 -4.87
C GLY A 16 3.34 -4.24 -5.31
N LEU A 17 3.90 -4.32 -6.52
CA LEU A 17 4.55 -5.54 -7.02
C LEU A 17 5.85 -5.83 -6.25
N ALA A 18 6.70 -4.83 -6.02
CA ALA A 18 7.94 -5.00 -5.26
C ALA A 18 7.68 -5.48 -3.80
N ILE A 19 6.60 -5.00 -3.18
CA ILE A 19 6.16 -5.51 -1.87
C ILE A 19 5.67 -6.96 -1.98
N ALA A 20 4.93 -7.30 -3.06
CA ALA A 20 4.46 -8.66 -3.28
C ALA A 20 5.61 -9.66 -3.45
N GLU A 21 6.64 -9.29 -4.21
CA GLU A 21 7.86 -10.09 -4.38
C GLU A 21 8.52 -10.39 -3.04
N VAL A 22 8.74 -9.37 -2.22
CA VAL A 22 9.32 -9.51 -0.88
C VAL A 22 8.47 -10.39 0.03
N LEU A 23 7.15 -10.19 0.07
CA LEU A 23 6.27 -11.00 0.93
C LEU A 23 6.19 -12.45 0.47
N ALA A 24 6.27 -12.72 -0.84
CA ALA A 24 6.38 -14.06 -1.39
C ALA A 24 7.67 -14.76 -0.93
N GLU A 25 8.82 -14.08 -1.03
CA GLU A 25 10.12 -14.56 -0.55
C GLU A 25 10.14 -14.79 0.97
N GLU A 26 9.36 -14.01 1.74
CA GLU A 26 9.17 -14.21 3.19
C GLU A 26 8.13 -15.32 3.51
N GLY A 27 7.66 -16.07 2.50
CA GLY A 27 6.81 -17.25 2.67
C GLY A 27 5.33 -16.96 2.82
N HIS A 28 4.85 -15.76 2.44
CA HIS A 28 3.41 -15.46 2.44
C HIS A 28 2.75 -15.96 1.15
N ALA A 29 1.59 -16.61 1.27
CA ALA A 29 0.66 -16.77 0.17
C ALA A 29 -0.01 -15.43 -0.13
N LEU A 30 -0.23 -15.09 -1.40
CA LEU A 30 -0.59 -13.75 -1.82
C LEU A 30 -1.97 -13.68 -2.46
N THR A 31 -2.77 -12.68 -2.07
CA THR A 31 -3.86 -12.15 -2.89
C THR A 31 -3.43 -10.79 -3.43
N LEU A 32 -3.32 -10.68 -4.74
CA LEU A 32 -2.91 -9.47 -5.44
C LEU A 32 -4.09 -8.87 -6.19
N SER A 33 -4.34 -7.57 -5.99
CA SER A 33 -5.46 -6.88 -6.61
C SER A 33 -5.02 -5.63 -7.36
N ALA A 34 -5.59 -5.42 -8.54
CA ALA A 34 -5.47 -4.21 -9.35
C ALA A 34 -6.63 -4.12 -10.34
N ARG A 35 -6.86 -2.92 -10.92
CA ARG A 35 -8.01 -2.67 -11.81
C ARG A 35 -7.98 -3.39 -13.16
N ARG A 36 -6.78 -3.65 -13.71
CA ARG A 36 -6.60 -4.21 -15.04
C ARG A 36 -6.19 -5.66 -14.95
N PRO A 37 -7.07 -6.62 -15.31
CA PRO A 37 -6.79 -8.05 -15.17
C PRO A 37 -5.52 -8.48 -15.94
N GLU A 38 -5.39 -8.07 -17.19
CA GLU A 38 -4.28 -8.49 -18.06
C GLU A 38 -2.93 -8.01 -17.49
N LYS A 39 -2.86 -6.74 -17.03
CA LYS A 39 -1.64 -6.20 -16.42
C LYS A 39 -1.32 -6.86 -15.07
N LEU A 40 -2.34 -7.26 -14.33
CA LEU A 40 -2.16 -7.95 -13.06
C LEU A 40 -1.60 -9.35 -13.31
N GLU A 41 -2.16 -10.09 -14.27
CA GLU A 41 -1.68 -11.43 -14.64
C GLU A 41 -0.24 -11.39 -15.18
N GLU A 42 0.08 -10.42 -16.05
CA GLU A 42 1.45 -10.21 -16.54
C GLU A 42 2.44 -9.93 -15.39
N ALA A 43 2.06 -9.05 -14.46
CA ALA A 43 2.91 -8.66 -13.33
C ALA A 43 3.24 -9.82 -12.38
N VAL A 44 2.30 -10.76 -12.19
CA VAL A 44 2.46 -11.87 -11.25
C VAL A 44 3.07 -13.13 -11.87
N ALA A 45 3.27 -13.16 -13.18
CA ALA A 45 3.78 -14.34 -13.88
C ALA A 45 5.12 -14.83 -13.29
N GLY A 46 6.07 -13.91 -13.06
CA GLY A 46 7.36 -14.25 -12.45
C GLY A 46 7.24 -14.83 -11.03
N LEU A 47 6.28 -14.39 -10.22
CA LEU A 47 6.03 -14.96 -8.89
C LEU A 47 5.54 -16.41 -8.98
N ARG A 48 4.62 -16.68 -9.90
CA ARG A 48 4.12 -18.05 -10.12
C ARG A 48 5.18 -18.98 -10.69
N ASP A 49 5.99 -18.49 -11.64
CA ASP A 49 7.10 -19.24 -12.24
C ASP A 49 8.17 -19.60 -11.18
N ALA A 50 8.36 -18.73 -10.19
CA ALA A 50 9.22 -18.98 -9.03
C ALA A 50 8.59 -19.96 -8.00
N GLY A 51 7.36 -20.41 -8.22
CA GLY A 51 6.65 -21.37 -7.36
C GLY A 51 5.92 -20.77 -6.16
N HIS A 52 5.75 -19.45 -6.11
CA HIS A 52 5.00 -18.79 -5.04
C HIS A 52 3.48 -18.96 -5.21
N GLU A 53 2.79 -19.08 -4.09
CA GLU A 53 1.32 -19.19 -4.08
C GLU A 53 0.68 -17.81 -4.27
N VAL A 54 0.09 -17.56 -5.45
CA VAL A 54 -0.48 -16.26 -5.83
C VAL A 54 -1.89 -16.43 -6.39
N GLN A 55 -2.83 -15.71 -5.78
CA GLN A 55 -4.18 -15.46 -6.29
C GLN A 55 -4.26 -14.03 -6.80
N THR A 56 -4.90 -13.83 -7.93
CA THR A 56 -5.22 -12.51 -8.48
C THR A 56 -6.72 -12.26 -8.39
N VAL A 57 -7.10 -11.07 -7.93
CA VAL A 57 -8.50 -10.62 -7.85
C VAL A 57 -8.57 -9.21 -8.43
N PRO A 58 -8.94 -9.07 -9.71
CA PRO A 58 -9.11 -7.75 -10.32
C PRO A 58 -10.23 -6.97 -9.62
N ALA A 59 -9.94 -5.71 -9.23
CA ALA A 59 -10.93 -4.85 -8.58
C ALA A 59 -10.57 -3.36 -8.73
N ASN A 60 -11.59 -2.52 -8.84
CA ASN A 60 -11.52 -1.10 -8.65
C ASN A 60 -11.74 -0.78 -7.17
N VAL A 61 -10.69 -0.45 -6.44
CA VAL A 61 -10.77 -0.16 -4.99
C VAL A 61 -11.66 1.04 -4.63
N ALA A 62 -12.04 1.88 -5.60
CA ALA A 62 -13.00 2.97 -5.38
C ALA A 62 -14.44 2.46 -5.28
N ASP A 63 -14.72 1.27 -5.84
CA ASP A 63 -16.00 0.58 -5.70
C ASP A 63 -15.96 -0.31 -4.45
N GLU A 64 -16.92 -0.12 -3.55
CA GLU A 64 -16.96 -0.82 -2.27
C GLU A 64 -17.27 -2.31 -2.42
N GLU A 65 -18.14 -2.67 -3.35
CA GLU A 65 -18.53 -4.06 -3.55
C GLU A 65 -17.41 -4.85 -4.24
N GLU A 66 -16.71 -4.25 -5.22
CA GLU A 66 -15.53 -4.86 -5.81
C GLU A 66 -14.41 -5.04 -4.76
N LEU A 67 -14.19 -4.03 -3.89
CA LEU A 67 -13.22 -4.14 -2.82
C LEU A 67 -13.58 -5.26 -1.82
N LYS A 68 -14.84 -5.36 -1.38
CA LYS A 68 -15.32 -6.46 -0.52
C LYS A 68 -15.09 -7.83 -1.15
N ALA A 69 -15.35 -7.95 -2.47
CA ALA A 69 -15.13 -9.21 -3.18
C ALA A 69 -13.66 -9.67 -3.12
N VAL A 70 -12.68 -8.74 -3.08
CA VAL A 70 -11.26 -9.08 -2.89
C VAL A 70 -11.03 -9.75 -1.53
N PHE A 71 -11.62 -9.21 -0.46
CA PHE A 71 -11.47 -9.77 0.89
C PHE A 71 -12.21 -11.10 1.03
N THR A 72 -13.40 -11.24 0.44
CA THR A 72 -14.14 -12.50 0.40
C THR A 72 -13.32 -13.60 -0.30
N ALA A 73 -12.78 -13.33 -1.49
CA ALA A 73 -11.93 -14.28 -2.21
C ALA A 73 -10.65 -14.64 -1.43
N HIS A 74 -10.07 -13.67 -0.70
CA HIS A 74 -8.92 -13.92 0.17
C HIS A 74 -9.29 -14.83 1.34
N GLU A 75 -10.42 -14.57 2.02
CA GLU A 75 -10.90 -15.38 3.13
C GLU A 75 -11.23 -16.81 2.70
N GLU A 76 -11.95 -16.98 1.59
CA GLU A 76 -12.29 -18.29 1.04
C GLU A 76 -11.06 -19.15 0.74
N ARG A 77 -9.98 -18.51 0.25
CA ARG A 77 -8.76 -19.22 -0.11
C ARG A 77 -7.85 -19.50 1.05
N TYR A 78 -7.63 -18.53 1.94
CA TYR A 78 -6.58 -18.62 2.98
C TYR A 78 -7.13 -18.65 4.41
N GLY A 79 -8.30 -18.09 4.65
CA GLY A 79 -8.96 -18.07 5.97
C GLY A 79 -8.25 -17.21 7.03
N ARG A 80 -7.16 -16.53 6.67
CA ARG A 80 -6.31 -15.69 7.54
C ARG A 80 -5.73 -14.51 6.74
N LEU A 81 -5.33 -13.46 7.42
CA LEU A 81 -4.61 -12.33 6.83
C LEU A 81 -3.54 -11.86 7.81
N ASP A 82 -2.27 -12.03 7.46
CA ASP A 82 -1.14 -11.64 8.30
C ASP A 82 -0.62 -10.24 7.93
N VAL A 83 -0.67 -9.88 6.64
CA VAL A 83 -0.25 -8.57 6.14
C VAL A 83 -1.27 -8.02 5.15
N LEU A 84 -1.87 -6.89 5.50
CA LEU A 84 -2.69 -6.07 4.59
C LEU A 84 -1.87 -4.90 4.07
N VAL A 85 -1.70 -4.81 2.74
CA VAL A 85 -1.02 -3.68 2.10
C VAL A 85 -2.03 -2.87 1.28
N ASN A 86 -2.46 -1.75 1.83
CA ASN A 86 -3.27 -0.76 1.16
C ASN A 86 -2.35 0.16 0.33
N ASN A 87 -2.04 -0.25 -0.91
CA ASN A 87 -1.07 0.45 -1.75
C ASN A 87 -1.72 1.11 -2.98
N ALA A 88 -2.90 0.70 -3.40
CA ALA A 88 -3.58 1.34 -4.53
C ALA A 88 -3.68 2.86 -4.32
N GLY A 89 -3.32 3.63 -5.35
CA GLY A 89 -3.34 5.08 -5.28
C GLY A 89 -3.37 5.73 -6.66
N VAL A 90 -3.76 7.01 -6.70
CA VAL A 90 -3.70 7.88 -7.87
C VAL A 90 -3.14 9.23 -7.45
N GLY A 91 -2.26 9.80 -8.28
CA GLY A 91 -1.71 11.16 -8.10
C GLY A 91 -2.17 12.04 -9.26
N ILE A 92 -2.98 13.04 -8.98
CA ILE A 92 -3.45 14.01 -9.96
C ILE A 92 -3.19 15.40 -9.40
N GLY A 93 -2.33 16.14 -10.09
CA GLY A 93 -2.00 17.51 -9.73
C GLY A 93 -2.76 18.51 -10.59
N ALA A 94 -3.14 19.63 -9.99
CA ALA A 94 -3.70 20.80 -10.69
C ALA A 94 -3.54 22.05 -9.82
N PRO A 95 -3.41 23.25 -10.43
CA PRO A 95 -3.61 24.51 -9.70
C PRO A 95 -4.98 24.53 -9.04
N MET A 96 -5.12 25.11 -7.84
CA MET A 96 -6.35 25.01 -7.05
C MET A 96 -7.60 25.49 -7.80
N HIS A 97 -7.48 26.54 -8.64
CA HIS A 97 -8.59 27.09 -9.42
C HIS A 97 -8.99 26.23 -10.64
N GLU A 98 -8.19 25.22 -10.99
CA GLU A 98 -8.43 24.30 -12.11
C GLU A 98 -8.86 22.91 -11.65
N VAL A 99 -9.02 22.70 -10.34
CA VAL A 99 -9.42 21.40 -9.79
C VAL A 99 -10.81 21.01 -10.26
N GLU A 100 -10.89 19.93 -11.00
CA GLU A 100 -12.17 19.32 -11.40
C GLU A 100 -12.69 18.37 -10.30
N THR A 101 -13.98 18.50 -9.95
CA THR A 101 -14.63 17.68 -8.91
C THR A 101 -14.42 16.18 -9.13
N LYS A 102 -14.48 15.71 -10.38
CA LYS A 102 -14.27 14.29 -10.69
C LYS A 102 -12.89 13.77 -10.25
N PHE A 103 -11.84 14.61 -10.33
CA PHE A 103 -10.49 14.23 -9.91
C PHE A 103 -10.28 14.37 -8.41
N LEU A 104 -10.97 15.33 -7.77
CA LEU A 104 -11.06 15.41 -6.32
C LEU A 104 -11.70 14.12 -5.76
N ASP A 105 -12.90 13.77 -6.24
CA ASP A 105 -13.64 12.60 -5.77
C ASP A 105 -12.88 11.30 -6.01
N MET A 106 -12.22 11.17 -7.17
CA MET A 106 -11.38 10.01 -7.49
C MET A 106 -10.21 9.87 -6.50
N GLN A 107 -9.51 10.96 -6.18
CA GLN A 107 -8.40 10.91 -5.23
C GLN A 107 -8.87 10.57 -3.82
N LEU A 108 -9.98 11.14 -3.37
CA LEU A 108 -10.58 10.79 -2.08
C LEU A 108 -11.00 9.31 -2.03
N ALA A 109 -11.68 8.83 -3.08
CA ALA A 109 -12.16 7.45 -3.16
C ALA A 109 -11.01 6.44 -3.16
N VAL A 110 -9.98 6.67 -4.00
CA VAL A 110 -8.87 5.72 -4.18
C VAL A 110 -7.82 5.83 -3.08
N ASN A 111 -7.41 7.06 -2.68
CA ASN A 111 -6.26 7.23 -1.79
C ASN A 111 -6.61 7.17 -0.31
N LEU A 112 -7.89 7.39 0.07
CA LEU A 112 -8.30 7.46 1.47
C LEU A 112 -9.45 6.49 1.77
N ARG A 113 -10.61 6.65 1.08
CA ARG A 113 -11.78 5.84 1.36
C ARG A 113 -11.49 4.34 1.21
N SER A 114 -10.78 3.94 0.15
CA SER A 114 -10.43 2.54 -0.08
C SER A 114 -9.57 1.95 1.03
N ILE A 115 -8.64 2.73 1.59
CA ILE A 115 -7.77 2.30 2.70
C ILE A 115 -8.59 2.06 3.96
N ILE A 116 -9.53 2.96 4.27
CA ILE A 116 -10.42 2.83 5.43
C ILE A 116 -11.31 1.58 5.27
N LEU A 117 -11.93 1.42 4.10
CA LEU A 117 -12.77 0.25 3.81
C LEU A 117 -11.97 -1.05 3.82
N GLY A 118 -10.81 -1.07 3.15
CA GLY A 118 -9.93 -2.25 3.13
C GLY A 118 -9.47 -2.66 4.54
N THR A 119 -9.13 -1.69 5.38
CA THR A 119 -8.82 -1.96 6.79
C THR A 119 -10.03 -2.56 7.50
N ARG A 120 -11.23 -1.97 7.34
CA ARG A 120 -12.48 -2.49 7.94
C ARG A 120 -12.74 -3.94 7.54
N GLU A 121 -12.67 -4.26 6.25
CA GLU A 121 -12.91 -5.61 5.72
C GLU A 121 -11.81 -6.60 6.16
N GLY A 122 -10.55 -6.16 6.26
CA GLY A 122 -9.42 -6.99 6.67
C GLY A 122 -9.34 -7.30 8.16
N LEU A 123 -9.90 -6.43 9.02
CA LEU A 123 -9.76 -6.54 10.48
C LEU A 123 -10.16 -7.92 11.06
N PRO A 124 -11.27 -8.56 10.64
CA PRO A 124 -11.63 -9.87 11.19
C PRO A 124 -10.54 -10.92 10.98
N LEU A 125 -9.89 -10.93 9.81
CA LEU A 125 -8.82 -11.89 9.47
C LEU A 125 -7.48 -11.50 10.12
N LEU A 126 -7.16 -10.21 10.19
CA LEU A 126 -5.98 -9.68 10.89
C LEU A 126 -6.04 -10.01 12.39
N ARG A 127 -7.22 -9.94 13.02
CA ARG A 127 -7.43 -10.35 14.42
C ARG A 127 -7.13 -11.82 14.66
N LYS A 128 -7.51 -12.72 13.72
CA LYS A 128 -7.16 -14.13 13.80
C LYS A 128 -5.64 -14.31 13.85
N ALA A 129 -4.92 -13.68 12.92
CA ALA A 129 -3.45 -13.75 12.86
C ALA A 129 -2.79 -13.07 14.07
N GLY A 130 -3.27 -11.89 14.48
CA GLY A 130 -2.78 -11.16 15.66
C GLY A 130 -2.92 -11.96 16.96
N ALA A 131 -4.05 -12.65 17.14
CA ALA A 131 -4.28 -13.52 18.30
C ALA A 131 -3.34 -14.74 18.32
N GLU A 132 -2.97 -15.28 17.14
CA GLU A 132 -2.12 -16.45 17.02
C GLU A 132 -0.65 -16.13 17.33
N HIS A 133 -0.07 -15.11 16.72
CA HIS A 133 1.37 -14.82 16.81
C HIS A 133 1.73 -13.37 17.16
N ARG A 134 0.76 -12.54 17.50
CA ARG A 134 0.92 -11.14 17.93
C ARG A 134 1.64 -10.25 16.91
N LYS A 135 1.52 -10.57 15.62
CA LYS A 135 2.22 -9.83 14.56
C LYS A 135 1.44 -9.84 13.24
N ALA A 136 0.19 -9.45 13.28
CA ALA A 136 -0.49 -9.03 12.07
C ALA A 136 -0.14 -7.57 11.74
N MET A 137 -0.16 -7.20 10.46
CA MET A 137 0.27 -5.87 10.01
C MET A 137 -0.68 -5.25 9.01
N ILE A 138 -0.91 -3.95 9.17
CA ILE A 138 -1.51 -3.08 8.16
C ILE A 138 -0.41 -2.14 7.68
N ILE A 139 -0.19 -2.09 6.37
CA ILE A 139 0.79 -1.21 5.72
C ILE A 139 0.03 -0.31 4.75
N ASN A 140 0.06 0.99 5.00
CA ASN A 140 -0.63 1.99 4.19
C ASN A 140 0.37 2.83 3.40
N THR A 141 0.26 2.85 2.07
CA THR A 141 1.11 3.70 1.22
C THR A 141 0.63 5.15 1.26
N ALA A 142 1.34 5.97 2.02
CA ALA A 142 1.21 7.42 2.09
C ALA A 142 2.10 8.12 1.05
N SER A 143 2.71 9.25 1.39
CA SER A 143 3.70 9.99 0.60
C SER A 143 4.34 11.09 1.46
N ILE A 144 5.55 11.56 1.12
CA ILE A 144 6.11 12.79 1.70
C ILE A 144 5.22 14.01 1.42
N ALA A 145 4.43 14.00 0.35
CA ALA A 145 3.44 15.05 0.07
C ALA A 145 2.36 15.16 1.16
N GLY A 146 2.17 14.12 1.99
CA GLY A 146 1.31 14.18 3.17
C GLY A 146 1.97 14.82 4.38
N LYS A 147 3.28 15.06 4.36
CA LYS A 147 4.06 15.67 5.45
C LYS A 147 4.32 17.15 5.21
N SER A 148 4.32 17.56 3.94
CA SER A 148 4.58 18.93 3.52
C SER A 148 3.70 19.27 2.31
N GLY A 149 2.99 20.38 2.41
CA GLY A 149 2.13 20.85 1.31
C GLY A 149 2.97 21.23 0.08
N GLN A 150 2.62 20.64 -1.06
CA GLN A 150 3.26 20.93 -2.33
C GLN A 150 2.33 21.73 -3.23
N PRO A 151 2.80 22.79 -3.92
CA PRO A 151 2.02 23.46 -4.96
C PRO A 151 1.45 22.43 -5.95
N TRP A 152 0.28 22.69 -6.53
CA TRP A 152 -0.46 21.82 -7.47
C TRP A 152 -0.81 20.38 -7.02
N LEU A 153 -0.30 19.95 -5.87
CA LEU A 153 -0.60 18.63 -5.27
C LEU A 153 -1.48 18.72 -4.01
N ALA A 154 -2.20 19.82 -3.79
CA ALA A 154 -2.92 20.07 -2.55
C ALA A 154 -3.89 18.93 -2.17
N ILE A 155 -4.68 18.41 -3.12
CA ILE A 155 -5.64 17.32 -2.87
C ILE A 155 -4.90 16.01 -2.58
N TYR A 156 -3.93 15.67 -3.43
CA TYR A 156 -3.11 14.48 -3.21
C TYR A 156 -2.43 14.49 -1.85
N GLY A 157 -1.76 15.61 -1.52
CA GLY A 157 -1.11 15.80 -0.22
C GLY A 157 -2.07 15.67 0.95
N ALA A 158 -3.27 16.27 0.85
CA ALA A 158 -4.30 16.16 1.88
C ALA A 158 -4.75 14.69 2.09
N THR A 159 -4.97 13.93 1.00
CA THR A 159 -5.30 12.49 1.13
C THR A 159 -4.19 11.71 1.79
N LYS A 160 -2.91 12.00 1.47
CA LYS A 160 -1.75 11.30 2.03
C LYS A 160 -1.46 11.71 3.48
N ALA A 161 -1.72 12.96 3.86
CA ALA A 161 -1.70 13.41 5.26
C ALA A 161 -2.77 12.68 6.10
N ALA A 162 -3.97 12.56 5.53
CA ALA A 162 -5.05 11.81 6.17
C ALA A 162 -4.66 10.33 6.40
N VAL A 163 -4.01 9.68 5.43
CA VAL A 163 -3.52 8.29 5.54
C VAL A 163 -2.49 8.14 6.67
N ILE A 164 -1.54 9.09 6.80
CA ILE A 164 -0.55 9.06 7.89
C ILE A 164 -1.25 9.12 9.25
N ASN A 165 -2.14 10.09 9.43
CA ASN A 165 -2.88 10.24 10.69
C ASN A 165 -3.80 9.05 10.98
N TYR A 166 -4.52 8.56 9.95
CA TYR A 166 -5.36 7.38 10.03
C TYR A 166 -4.57 6.14 10.48
N SER A 167 -3.37 5.93 9.95
CA SER A 167 -2.52 4.80 10.35
C SER A 167 -2.16 4.84 11.84
N VAL A 168 -1.82 6.02 12.35
CA VAL A 168 -1.54 6.20 13.79
C VAL A 168 -2.78 5.94 14.65
N ALA A 169 -3.94 6.43 14.22
CA ALA A 169 -5.19 6.23 14.96
C ALA A 169 -5.59 4.74 14.98
N THR A 170 -5.51 4.08 13.81
CA THR A 170 -5.80 2.64 13.67
C THR A 170 -4.90 1.80 14.57
N GLU A 171 -3.59 2.07 14.60
CA GLU A 171 -2.67 1.36 15.48
C GLU A 171 -3.06 1.47 16.95
N ARG A 172 -3.42 2.67 17.40
CA ARG A 172 -3.87 2.89 18.79
C ARG A 172 -5.13 2.13 19.15
N GLU A 173 -6.00 1.86 18.17
CA GLU A 173 -7.23 1.09 18.37
C GLU A 173 -6.95 -0.42 18.43
N VAL A 174 -6.09 -0.95 17.53
CA VAL A 174 -5.93 -2.40 17.34
C VAL A 174 -4.58 -2.96 17.75
N GLY A 175 -3.62 -2.11 18.13
CA GLY A 175 -2.27 -2.54 18.51
C GLY A 175 -2.26 -3.53 19.68
N GLY A 176 -3.16 -3.34 20.65
CA GLY A 176 -3.36 -4.26 21.77
C GLY A 176 -3.85 -5.66 21.35
N GLU A 177 -4.40 -5.79 20.14
CA GLU A 177 -4.87 -7.04 19.54
C GLU A 177 -3.76 -7.78 18.75
N GLY A 178 -2.51 -7.28 18.79
CA GLY A 178 -1.37 -7.85 18.05
C GLY A 178 -1.34 -7.43 16.57
N ILE A 179 -1.96 -6.30 16.22
CA ILE A 179 -2.01 -5.75 14.87
C ILE A 179 -1.25 -4.43 14.84
N ALA A 180 -0.11 -4.39 14.15
CA ALA A 180 0.63 -3.14 13.93
C ALA A 180 0.12 -2.42 12.67
N CYS A 181 0.13 -1.07 12.70
CA CYS A 181 -0.24 -0.27 11.53
C CYS A 181 0.91 0.70 11.19
N THR A 182 1.47 0.59 9.98
CA THR A 182 2.61 1.39 9.52
C THR A 182 2.24 2.19 8.27
N ALA A 183 2.59 3.48 8.24
CA ALA A 183 2.54 4.30 7.03
C ALA A 183 3.90 4.29 6.30
N LEU A 184 3.90 4.05 4.99
CA LEU A 184 5.06 4.25 4.13
C LEU A 184 4.90 5.60 3.41
N ALA A 185 5.83 6.51 3.63
CA ALA A 185 5.79 7.87 3.09
C ALA A 185 6.96 8.13 2.12
N PRO A 186 6.92 7.59 0.89
CA PRO A 186 7.98 7.79 -0.09
C PRO A 186 7.89 9.15 -0.77
N ALA A 187 9.08 9.65 -1.19
CA ALA A 187 9.26 10.66 -2.21
C ALA A 187 9.03 10.08 -3.62
N PHE A 188 9.70 10.59 -4.64
CA PHE A 188 9.56 10.07 -5.99
C PHE A 188 10.19 8.67 -6.10
N VAL A 189 9.33 7.67 -6.39
CA VAL A 189 9.70 6.29 -6.67
C VAL A 189 9.58 6.06 -8.17
N ASP A 190 10.55 5.42 -8.82
CA ASP A 190 10.52 5.12 -10.25
C ASP A 190 9.39 4.13 -10.58
N THR A 191 8.25 4.68 -10.94
CA THR A 191 7.02 3.97 -11.30
C THR A 191 6.29 4.71 -12.41
N ALA A 192 5.31 4.08 -13.03
CA ALA A 192 4.44 4.75 -14.01
C ALA A 192 3.70 5.97 -13.45
N MET A 193 3.51 6.06 -12.13
CA MET A 193 2.87 7.23 -11.51
C MET A 193 3.77 8.48 -11.58
N THR A 194 5.08 8.31 -11.64
CA THR A 194 6.08 9.39 -11.65
C THR A 194 6.66 9.69 -13.02
N ASP A 195 6.13 9.07 -14.09
CA ASP A 195 6.60 9.32 -15.46
C ASP A 195 6.57 10.81 -15.86
N PHE A 196 5.59 11.56 -15.31
CA PHE A 196 5.43 12.99 -15.61
C PHE A 196 6.57 13.88 -15.08
N VAL A 197 7.34 13.42 -14.08
CA VAL A 197 8.47 14.18 -13.52
C VAL A 197 9.83 13.72 -14.04
N LYS A 198 9.91 12.67 -14.87
CA LYS A 198 11.18 12.14 -15.39
C LYS A 198 12.01 13.12 -16.21
N GLY A 199 11.38 14.17 -16.73
CA GLY A 199 12.09 15.30 -17.37
C GLY A 199 12.88 16.19 -16.40
N SER A 200 12.50 16.21 -15.11
CA SER A 200 13.14 17.00 -14.06
C SER A 200 13.91 16.19 -13.04
N VAL A 201 13.49 14.94 -12.84
CA VAL A 201 14.14 13.96 -11.94
C VAL A 201 14.34 12.67 -12.74
N PRO A 202 15.56 12.38 -13.21
CA PRO A 202 15.85 11.14 -13.93
C PRO A 202 15.50 9.89 -13.11
N ALA A 203 15.10 8.81 -13.80
CA ALA A 203 14.69 7.58 -13.14
C ALA A 203 15.79 6.98 -12.23
N GLU A 204 17.05 7.10 -12.64
CA GLU A 204 18.23 6.66 -11.89
C GLU A 204 18.47 7.43 -10.59
N GLU A 205 17.87 8.61 -10.45
CA GLU A 205 17.91 9.42 -9.22
C GLU A 205 16.69 9.20 -8.33
N MET A 206 15.68 8.46 -8.80
CA MET A 206 14.49 8.14 -8.02
C MET A 206 14.74 6.95 -7.08
N ILE A 207 13.92 6.87 -6.02
CA ILE A 207 13.86 5.70 -5.15
C ILE A 207 13.36 4.52 -5.99
N ARG A 208 13.96 3.36 -5.85
CA ARG A 208 13.50 2.15 -6.54
C ARG A 208 12.30 1.53 -5.82
N PRO A 209 11.35 0.93 -6.51
CA PRO A 209 10.29 0.15 -5.88
C PRO A 209 10.82 -0.92 -4.91
N SER A 210 11.95 -1.54 -5.23
CA SER A 210 12.62 -2.53 -4.39
C SER A 210 13.08 -1.98 -3.04
N ASP A 211 13.45 -0.69 -2.96
CA ASP A 211 13.86 -0.06 -1.69
C ASP A 211 12.66 0.00 -0.71
N ILE A 212 11.43 0.19 -1.25
CA ILE A 212 10.20 0.13 -0.46
C ILE A 212 9.88 -1.32 -0.06
N GLY A 213 10.09 -2.27 -0.96
CA GLY A 213 9.94 -3.70 -0.68
C GLY A 213 10.85 -4.15 0.47
N GLU A 214 12.13 -3.75 0.47
CA GLU A 214 13.09 -4.07 1.54
C GLU A 214 12.69 -3.47 2.90
N ALA A 215 12.07 -2.31 2.91
CA ALA A 215 11.52 -1.77 4.15
C ALA A 215 10.36 -2.63 4.69
N VAL A 216 9.53 -3.19 3.82
CA VAL A 216 8.49 -4.14 4.23
C VAL A 216 9.12 -5.44 4.73
N ARG A 217 10.18 -5.94 4.10
CA ARG A 217 10.97 -7.08 4.61
C ARG A 217 11.45 -6.83 6.03
N TYR A 218 12.02 -5.64 6.27
CA TYR A 218 12.44 -5.26 7.61
C TYR A 218 11.26 -5.27 8.59
N LEU A 219 10.11 -4.69 8.23
CA LEU A 219 8.92 -4.65 9.07
C LEU A 219 8.46 -6.06 9.47
N VAL A 220 8.31 -6.98 8.52
CA VAL A 220 7.81 -8.34 8.82
C VAL A 220 8.81 -9.18 9.64
N ARG A 221 10.07 -8.83 9.64
CA ARG A 221 11.13 -9.51 10.42
C ARG A 221 11.35 -8.93 11.82
N THR A 222 10.81 -7.74 12.14
CA THR A 222 10.92 -7.18 13.51
C THR A 222 10.16 -8.05 14.51
N SER A 223 10.49 -7.97 15.79
CA SER A 223 9.76 -8.69 16.83
C SER A 223 8.34 -8.12 17.04
N PRO A 224 7.40 -8.88 17.61
CA PRO A 224 6.05 -8.38 17.95
C PRO A 224 6.05 -7.19 18.93
N ASN A 225 7.17 -6.93 19.59
CA ASN A 225 7.33 -5.82 20.54
C ASN A 225 7.87 -4.54 19.88
N CYS A 226 8.16 -4.57 18.57
CA CYS A 226 8.70 -3.43 17.82
C CYS A 226 7.64 -2.93 16.85
N HIS A 227 7.04 -1.78 17.17
CA HIS A 227 6.16 -1.05 16.26
C HIS A 227 6.90 0.12 15.62
N ILE A 228 6.78 0.23 14.31
CA ILE A 228 7.33 1.32 13.50
C ILE A 228 6.15 2.06 12.86
N PRO A 229 5.75 3.23 13.40
CA PRO A 229 4.51 3.90 12.96
C PRO A 229 4.62 4.46 11.54
N GLU A 230 5.83 4.85 11.12
CA GLU A 230 6.05 5.46 9.82
C GLU A 230 7.47 5.20 9.33
N ILE A 231 7.62 4.97 8.01
CA ILE A 231 8.91 4.99 7.32
C ILE A 231 8.84 6.05 6.23
N VAL A 232 9.76 7.02 6.30
CA VAL A 232 9.89 8.09 5.32
C VAL A 232 11.09 7.78 4.42
N PHE A 233 10.87 7.85 3.11
CA PHE A 233 11.91 7.62 2.11
C PHE A 233 12.14 8.92 1.35
N THR A 234 13.37 9.42 1.39
CA THR A 234 13.80 10.62 0.65
C THR A 234 15.02 10.29 -0.19
N ARG A 235 15.25 11.07 -1.21
CA ARG A 235 16.51 11.03 -1.94
C ARG A 235 17.61 11.73 -1.12
N PRO A 236 18.88 11.35 -1.26
CA PRO A 236 19.96 12.10 -0.64
C PRO A 236 19.90 13.60 -0.97
N GLY A 237 19.96 14.45 0.05
CA GLY A 237 19.88 15.91 -0.10
C GLY A 237 18.46 16.47 -0.23
N GLU A 238 17.42 15.65 -0.33
CA GLU A 238 16.03 16.08 -0.34
C GLU A 238 15.53 16.31 1.09
N ALA A 239 15.16 17.56 1.41
CA ALA A 239 14.61 17.86 2.73
C ALA A 239 13.11 17.54 2.77
N ILE A 240 12.65 16.92 3.87
CA ILE A 240 11.22 16.80 4.13
C ILE A 240 10.68 18.21 4.38
N GLY A 241 9.82 18.70 3.51
CA GLY A 241 9.25 20.03 3.63
C GLY A 241 9.98 21.14 2.85
N ALA A 242 10.97 20.80 2.04
CA ALA A 242 11.46 21.74 1.03
C ALA A 242 10.39 21.94 -0.06
N PRO A 243 10.19 23.19 -0.53
CA PRO A 243 9.24 23.49 -1.60
C PRO A 243 9.65 22.87 -2.93
#